data_a95fadbcbf602bf4a410fb4618d24453
#
_entry.id   a95fadbcbf602bf4a410fb4618d24453
#
_cell.length_a   1.000
_cell.length_b   1.000
_cell.length_c   1.000
_cell.angle_alpha   90.00
_cell.angle_beta   90.00
_cell.angle_gamma   90.00
#
_symmetry.space_group_name_H-M   'P 1'
#
loop_
_entity.id
_entity.type
_entity.pdbx_description
1 polymer ?
#
loop_
_entity_poly.entity_id
_entity_poly.type
_entity_poly.pdbx_seq_one_letter_code
_entity_poly.pdbx_strand_id
1 'polypeptide(L)' 'MSAAELFGLIVSILVFVYLLYALLRGEKL' A
#
# COMPACT_ATOMS: atom_id res chain seq x y z
N MET A 1 16.62 3.69 12.17
CA MET A 1 15.59 2.83 11.71
C MET A 1 15.98 1.41 11.79
N SER A 2 15.13 0.56 12.30
CA SER A 2 15.50 -0.83 12.40
C SER A 2 14.89 -1.58 11.23
N ALA A 3 15.31 -2.79 11.04
CA ALA A 3 14.84 -3.59 9.92
C ALA A 3 13.32 -3.82 10.01
N ALA A 4 12.83 -3.97 11.20
CA ALA A 4 11.42 -4.19 11.40
C ALA A 4 10.62 -2.98 10.94
N GLU A 5 11.13 -1.82 11.25
CA GLU A 5 10.44 -0.61 10.86
C GLU A 5 10.50 -0.42 9.36
N LEU A 6 11.61 -0.74 8.76
CA LEU A 6 11.77 -0.62 7.34
C LEU A 6 10.81 -1.57 6.64
N PHE A 7 10.71 -2.77 7.16
CA PHE A 7 9.82 -3.76 6.57
C PHE A 7 8.37 -3.28 6.65
N GLY A 8 7.99 -2.74 7.78
CA GLY A 8 6.63 -2.23 7.95
C GLY A 8 6.34 -1.09 7.00
N LEU A 9 7.33 -0.26 6.77
CA LEU A 9 7.15 0.86 5.88
C LEU A 9 6.92 0.37 4.45
N ILE A 10 7.69 -0.58 4.01
CA ILE A 10 7.56 -1.12 2.68
C ILE A 10 6.19 -1.76 2.50
N VAL A 11 5.76 -2.53 3.48
CA VAL A 11 4.47 -3.18 3.41
C VAL A 11 3.35 -2.15 3.37
N SER A 12 3.49 -1.10 4.14
CA SER A 12 2.48 -0.06 4.16
C SER A 12 2.36 0.61 2.80
N ILE A 13 3.48 0.89 2.17
CA ILE A 13 3.47 1.52 0.87
C ILE A 13 2.81 0.60 -0.15
N LEU A 14 3.12 -0.69 -0.08
CA LEU A 14 2.53 -1.63 -1.01
C LEU A 14 1.01 -1.69 -0.85
N VAL A 15 0.56 -1.73 0.39
CA VAL A 15 -0.87 -1.79 0.64
C VAL A 15 -1.55 -0.51 0.18
N PHE A 16 -0.89 0.60 0.42
CA PHE A 16 -1.44 1.87 0.03
C PHE A 16 -1.61 1.95 -1.49
N VAL A 17 -0.60 1.55 -2.21
CA VAL A 17 -0.65 1.57 -3.66
C VAL A 17 -1.73 0.61 -4.16
N TYR A 18 -1.84 -0.54 -3.49
CA TYR A 18 -2.84 -1.51 -3.88
C TYR A 18 -4.25 -0.94 -3.70
N LEU A 19 -4.48 -0.27 -2.58
CA LEU A 19 -5.78 0.31 -2.32
C LEU A 19 -6.10 1.41 -3.31
N LEU A 20 -5.11 2.22 -3.65
CA LEU A 20 -5.30 3.28 -4.60
C LEU A 20 -5.66 2.69 -5.96
N TYR A 21 -4.94 1.67 -6.36
CA TYR A 21 -5.19 1.04 -7.64
C TYR A 21 -6.59 0.43 -7.67
N ALA A 22 -6.98 -0.21 -6.60
CA ALA A 22 -8.30 -0.82 -6.53
C ALA A 22 -9.39 0.23 -6.61
N LEU A 23 -9.15 1.36 -5.98
CA LEU A 23 -10.11 2.43 -5.99
C LEU A 23 -10.28 2.97 -7.39
N LEU A 24 -9.18 3.21 -8.07
CA LEU A 24 -9.24 3.77 -9.40
C LEU A 24 -9.86 2.82 -10.40
N ARG A 25 -9.62 1.52 -10.22
CA ARG A 25 -10.17 0.63 -11.17
C ARG A 25 -11.52 0.12 -10.77
N GLY A 26 -11.77 -0.16 -9.57
CA GLY A 26 -12.99 -0.72 -9.19
C GLY A 26 -14.06 0.24 -8.88
N GLU A 27 -13.74 1.50 -8.96
CA GLU A 27 -14.66 2.41 -8.58
C GLU A 27 -15.61 2.78 -9.62
N LYS A 28 -15.63 2.25 -10.70
CA LYS A 28 -16.49 2.64 -11.70
C LYS A 28 -17.88 2.15 -11.44
N LEU A 29 -18.33 1.88 -10.38
CA LEU A 29 -19.62 1.49 -10.14
C LEU A 29 -20.68 2.33 -10.65
#